data_bc544b2faeb9d40f101b177d574a0e11
#
_entry.id   bc544b2faeb9d40f101b177d574a0e11
#
_cell.length_a   1.000
_cell.length_b   1.000
_cell.length_c   1.000
_cell.angle_alpha   90.00
_cell.angle_beta   90.00
_cell.angle_gamma   90.00
#
_symmetry.space_group_name_H-M   'P 1'
#
loop_
_entity.id
_entity.type
_entity.pdbx_description
1 polymer ?
#
loop_
_entity_poly.entity_id
_entity_poly.type
_entity_poly.pdbx_seq_one_letter_code
_entity_poly.pdbx_strand_id
1 'polypeptide(L)'
;EALAGITRSYTVELIHKNFIGPSVDVPAPDYGTGAREMAWIADTYQTFVGKEIDALACVTGKPIPQGGVRGRTEATGRGLYFGVRETLNDLELMKKIGMAPGMEGKTVIVQGFGNVGYHAAKFLREGGAIITGIIEWDGAVINPNGIDVEALDAHRKATGSITNFPYATTIADGNSVL
;
A
#
# COMPACT_ATOMS: atom_id res chain seq x y z
N GLU A 1 -19.79 15.32 1.08
CA GLU A 1 -20.16 16.29 0.03
C GLU A 1 -19.08 17.35 -0.18
N ALA A 2 -18.59 18.02 0.87
CA ALA A 2 -17.58 19.10 0.73
C ALA A 2 -16.30 18.63 0.01
N LEU A 3 -15.75 17.46 0.36
CA LEU A 3 -14.54 16.93 -0.29
C LEU A 3 -14.75 16.68 -1.80
N ALA A 4 -15.93 16.17 -2.18
CA ALA A 4 -16.25 15.96 -3.59
C ALA A 4 -16.30 17.29 -4.36
N GLY A 5 -16.91 18.32 -3.77
CA GLY A 5 -16.95 19.66 -4.36
C GLY A 5 -15.54 20.25 -4.54
N ILE A 6 -14.70 20.16 -3.51
CA ILE A 6 -13.30 20.62 -3.56
C ILE A 6 -12.51 19.88 -4.65
N THR A 7 -12.60 18.56 -4.69
CA THR A 7 -11.88 17.73 -5.68
C THR A 7 -12.31 18.08 -7.10
N ARG A 8 -13.61 18.26 -7.35
CA ARG A 8 -14.11 18.63 -8.68
C ARG A 8 -13.69 20.05 -9.08
N SER A 9 -13.79 21.03 -8.18
CA SER A 9 -13.34 22.39 -8.44
C SER A 9 -11.83 22.46 -8.72
N TYR A 10 -11.04 21.72 -7.92
CA TYR A 10 -9.60 21.58 -8.15
C TYR A 10 -9.28 21.00 -9.54
N THR A 11 -10.01 19.97 -9.94
CA THR A 11 -9.83 19.35 -11.26
C THR A 11 -10.15 20.33 -12.39
N VAL A 12 -11.21 21.14 -12.26
CA VAL A 12 -11.55 22.17 -13.24
C VAL A 12 -10.41 23.20 -13.39
N GLU A 13 -9.81 23.64 -12.28
CA GLU A 13 -8.67 24.55 -12.31
C GLU A 13 -7.43 23.94 -12.98
N LEU A 14 -7.16 22.65 -12.73
CA LEU A 14 -6.07 21.93 -13.40
C LEU A 14 -6.29 21.85 -14.92
N ILE A 15 -7.54 21.61 -15.36
CA ILE A 15 -7.91 21.59 -16.78
C ILE A 15 -7.68 22.96 -17.41
N HIS A 16 -8.21 24.04 -16.80
CA HIS A 16 -8.05 25.40 -17.31
C HIS A 16 -6.59 25.83 -17.44
N LYS A 17 -5.71 25.32 -16.57
CA LYS A 17 -4.28 25.63 -16.58
C LYS A 17 -3.45 24.67 -17.43
N ASN A 18 -4.09 23.67 -18.04
CA ASN A 18 -3.42 22.60 -18.77
C ASN A 18 -2.38 21.84 -17.90
N PHE A 19 -2.75 21.51 -16.67
CA PHE A 19 -1.92 20.81 -15.69
C PHE A 19 -2.37 19.37 -15.44
N ILE A 20 -3.38 18.89 -16.15
CA ILE A 20 -3.89 17.51 -16.07
C ILE A 20 -4.22 17.00 -17.45
N GLY A 21 -3.94 15.74 -17.70
CA GLY A 21 -4.29 15.04 -18.93
C GLY A 21 -3.32 13.92 -19.25
N PRO A 22 -3.72 12.96 -20.13
CA PRO A 22 -2.92 11.77 -20.44
C PRO A 22 -1.49 12.03 -20.91
N SER A 23 -1.29 13.17 -21.59
CA SER A 23 0.01 13.58 -22.15
C SER A 23 0.67 14.75 -21.40
N VAL A 24 0.09 15.19 -20.30
CA VAL A 24 0.57 16.35 -19.52
C VAL A 24 1.04 15.90 -18.14
N ASP A 25 0.09 15.62 -17.25
CA ASP A 25 0.33 15.11 -15.92
C ASP A 25 -0.86 14.25 -15.46
N VAL A 26 -0.57 13.14 -14.80
CA VAL A 26 -1.54 12.13 -14.41
C VAL A 26 -1.51 11.95 -12.91
N PRO A 27 -2.42 12.58 -12.15
CA PRO A 27 -2.51 12.41 -10.71
C PRO A 27 -2.74 10.97 -10.28
N ALA A 28 -2.29 10.66 -9.05
CA ALA A 28 -2.48 9.38 -8.40
C ALA A 28 -3.05 9.58 -6.98
N PRO A 29 -3.70 8.58 -6.39
CA PRO A 29 -4.10 8.64 -5.00
C PRO A 29 -2.89 8.60 -4.07
N ASP A 30 -2.95 9.39 -3.00
CA ASP A 30 -1.98 9.43 -1.92
C ASP A 30 -2.70 9.46 -0.56
N TYR A 31 -1.99 9.77 0.52
CA TYR A 31 -2.54 9.80 1.87
C TYR A 31 -3.84 10.61 1.94
N GLY A 32 -4.89 9.98 2.50
CA GLY A 32 -6.22 10.59 2.63
C GLY A 32 -7.08 10.55 1.37
N THR A 33 -6.58 10.03 0.24
CA THR A 33 -7.32 9.87 -1.02
C THR A 33 -7.30 8.43 -1.52
N GLY A 34 -8.26 8.08 -2.38
CA GLY A 34 -8.39 6.73 -2.92
C GLY A 34 -9.17 6.69 -4.22
N ALA A 35 -9.68 5.51 -4.54
CA ALA A 35 -10.41 5.28 -5.78
C ALA A 35 -11.63 6.20 -5.96
N ARG A 36 -12.28 6.59 -4.86
CA ARG A 36 -13.43 7.48 -4.86
C ARG A 36 -13.08 8.89 -5.36
N GLU A 37 -12.00 9.47 -4.83
CA GLU A 37 -11.52 10.80 -5.21
C GLU A 37 -11.03 10.78 -6.66
N MET A 38 -10.31 9.73 -7.05
CA MET A 38 -9.86 9.52 -8.43
C MET A 38 -11.03 9.37 -9.42
N ALA A 39 -12.14 8.76 -8.97
CA ALA A 39 -13.36 8.70 -9.75
C ALA A 39 -13.95 10.09 -10.02
N TRP A 40 -13.96 10.97 -9.01
CA TRP A 40 -14.44 12.35 -9.19
C TRP A 40 -13.56 13.17 -10.14
N ILE A 41 -12.23 12.98 -10.10
CA ILE A 41 -11.31 13.60 -11.05
C ILE A 41 -11.60 13.13 -12.48
N ALA A 42 -11.68 11.82 -12.70
CA ALA A 42 -11.94 11.24 -14.02
C ALA A 42 -13.27 11.70 -14.60
N ASP A 43 -14.35 11.67 -13.80
CA ASP A 43 -15.68 12.13 -14.19
C ASP A 43 -15.71 13.63 -14.55
N THR A 44 -15.03 14.46 -13.76
CA THR A 44 -14.93 15.89 -14.03
C THR A 44 -14.13 16.15 -15.30
N TYR A 45 -12.97 15.52 -15.46
CA TYR A 45 -12.14 15.66 -16.65
C TYR A 45 -12.92 15.30 -17.91
N GLN A 46 -13.59 14.15 -17.94
CA GLN A 46 -14.41 13.71 -19.08
C GLN A 46 -15.56 14.65 -19.39
N THR A 47 -16.14 15.29 -18.38
CA THR A 47 -17.22 16.27 -18.57
C THR A 47 -16.74 17.52 -19.33
N PHE A 48 -15.51 17.97 -19.07
CA PHE A 48 -14.95 19.19 -19.66
C PHE A 48 -14.22 18.95 -20.99
N VAL A 49 -13.49 17.83 -21.12
CA VAL A 49 -12.66 17.55 -22.30
C VAL A 49 -13.43 16.75 -23.36
N GLY A 50 -14.56 16.14 -22.98
CA GLY A 50 -15.43 15.46 -23.91
C GLY A 50 -15.01 14.01 -24.22
N LYS A 51 -15.29 13.57 -25.47
CA LYS A 51 -15.12 12.16 -25.88
C LYS A 51 -13.72 11.84 -26.43
N GLU A 52 -12.68 12.35 -25.84
CA GLU A 52 -11.33 11.91 -26.18
C GLU A 52 -11.15 10.45 -25.79
N ILE A 53 -10.54 9.68 -26.68
CA ILE A 53 -10.41 8.22 -26.55
C ILE A 53 -9.58 7.83 -25.31
N ASP A 54 -8.65 8.66 -24.93
CA ASP A 54 -7.71 8.49 -23.82
C ASP A 54 -8.05 9.30 -22.57
N ALA A 55 -9.20 9.99 -22.56
CA ALA A 55 -9.61 10.84 -21.42
C ALA A 55 -9.61 10.11 -20.07
N LEU A 56 -9.89 8.78 -20.08
CA LEU A 56 -9.80 7.95 -18.89
C LEU A 56 -8.38 7.81 -18.33
N ALA A 57 -7.35 8.06 -19.13
CA ALA A 57 -5.96 8.01 -18.69
C ALA A 57 -5.50 9.28 -17.93
N CYS A 58 -6.38 10.26 -17.73
CA CYS A 58 -6.06 11.51 -17.02
C CYS A 58 -5.72 11.34 -15.53
N VAL A 59 -6.03 10.20 -14.92
CA VAL A 59 -5.79 9.90 -13.50
C VAL A 59 -5.63 8.40 -13.27
N THR A 60 -4.76 8.01 -12.33
CA THR A 60 -4.60 6.61 -11.92
C THR A 60 -5.49 6.27 -10.71
N GLY A 61 -5.51 5.00 -10.31
CA GLY A 61 -6.16 4.57 -9.06
C GLY A 61 -7.68 4.65 -9.02
N LYS A 62 -8.35 4.98 -10.12
CA LYS A 62 -9.81 5.00 -10.22
C LYS A 62 -10.42 3.59 -10.14
N PRO A 63 -11.72 3.46 -9.82
CA PRO A 63 -12.40 2.17 -9.76
C PRO A 63 -12.32 1.39 -11.09
N ILE A 64 -12.23 0.06 -11.00
CA ILE A 64 -12.17 -0.81 -12.18
C ILE A 64 -13.33 -0.54 -13.18
N PRO A 65 -14.60 -0.39 -12.73
CA PRO A 65 -15.71 -0.08 -13.65
C PRO A 65 -15.57 1.27 -14.39
N GLN A 66 -14.69 2.15 -13.90
CA GLN A 66 -14.39 3.45 -14.50
C GLN A 66 -13.02 3.48 -15.20
N GLY A 67 -12.55 2.35 -15.70
CA GLY A 67 -11.29 2.23 -16.42
C GLY A 67 -10.06 2.07 -15.52
N GLY A 68 -10.23 1.73 -14.24
CA GLY A 68 -9.13 1.37 -13.36
C GLY A 68 -8.54 0.01 -13.68
N VAL A 69 -7.31 -0.25 -13.23
CA VAL A 69 -6.61 -1.53 -13.43
C VAL A 69 -6.69 -2.40 -12.17
N ARG A 70 -6.68 -3.73 -12.37
CA ARG A 70 -6.58 -4.69 -11.27
C ARG A 70 -5.18 -4.68 -10.66
N GLY A 71 -5.07 -5.05 -9.38
CA GLY A 71 -3.78 -5.17 -8.69
C GLY A 71 -3.26 -3.87 -8.08
N ARG A 72 -3.92 -2.72 -8.26
CA ARG A 72 -3.45 -1.45 -7.70
C ARG A 72 -3.39 -1.47 -6.17
N THR A 73 -4.30 -2.17 -5.52
CA THR A 73 -4.38 -2.22 -4.04
C THR A 73 -3.13 -2.85 -3.43
N GLU A 74 -2.66 -3.97 -3.99
CA GLU A 74 -1.50 -4.71 -3.48
C GLU A 74 -0.18 -4.34 -4.15
N ALA A 75 -0.19 -3.55 -5.22
CA ALA A 75 0.97 -3.34 -6.10
C ALA A 75 2.22 -2.84 -5.36
N THR A 76 2.08 -1.89 -4.43
CA THR A 76 3.21 -1.33 -3.68
C THR A 76 3.83 -2.38 -2.75
N GLY A 77 3.01 -3.10 -1.99
CA GLY A 77 3.48 -4.19 -1.12
C GLY A 77 4.09 -5.34 -1.90
N ARG A 78 3.54 -5.67 -3.07
CA ARG A 78 4.11 -6.66 -3.99
C ARG A 78 5.44 -6.22 -4.57
N GLY A 79 5.57 -4.95 -4.94
CA GLY A 79 6.81 -4.36 -5.42
C GLY A 79 7.92 -4.39 -4.36
N LEU A 80 7.58 -4.09 -3.10
CA LEU A 80 8.49 -4.23 -1.97
C LEU A 80 8.97 -5.68 -1.82
N TYR A 81 8.06 -6.65 -1.87
CA TYR A 81 8.43 -8.07 -1.84
C TYR A 81 9.43 -8.43 -2.94
N PHE A 82 9.21 -8.00 -4.18
CA PHE A 82 10.14 -8.27 -5.27
C PHE A 82 11.51 -7.64 -5.03
N GLY A 83 11.57 -6.39 -4.55
CA GLY A 83 12.83 -5.74 -4.20
C GLY A 83 13.60 -6.50 -3.13
N VAL A 84 12.93 -6.92 -2.04
CA VAL A 84 13.54 -7.71 -0.97
C VAL A 84 13.99 -9.09 -1.50
N ARG A 85 13.17 -9.76 -2.30
CA ARG A 85 13.52 -11.05 -2.91
C ARG A 85 14.79 -10.96 -3.76
N GLU A 86 14.89 -9.99 -4.65
CA GLU A 86 16.07 -9.81 -5.50
C GLU A 86 17.30 -9.47 -4.66
N THR A 87 17.15 -8.62 -3.65
CA THR A 87 18.23 -8.29 -2.70
C THR A 87 18.73 -9.53 -1.97
N LEU A 88 17.83 -10.37 -1.46
CA LEU A 88 18.20 -11.59 -0.73
C LEU A 88 18.78 -12.70 -1.65
N ASN A 89 18.56 -12.61 -2.95
CA ASN A 89 19.15 -13.52 -3.94
C ASN A 89 20.52 -13.06 -4.45
N ASP A 90 20.94 -11.85 -4.14
CA ASP A 90 22.28 -11.35 -4.49
C ASP A 90 23.36 -12.02 -3.61
N LEU A 91 24.07 -12.97 -4.20
CA LEU A 91 25.07 -13.79 -3.49
C LEU A 91 26.21 -12.95 -2.93
N GLU A 92 26.68 -11.93 -3.65
CA GLU A 92 27.78 -11.08 -3.21
C GLU A 92 27.34 -10.20 -2.04
N LEU A 93 26.15 -9.63 -2.11
CA LEU A 93 25.59 -8.85 -1.01
C LEU A 93 25.37 -9.72 0.23
N MET A 94 24.74 -10.89 0.08
CA MET A 94 24.47 -11.79 1.20
C MET A 94 25.77 -12.26 1.87
N LYS A 95 26.80 -12.59 1.09
CA LYS A 95 28.13 -12.91 1.61
C LYS A 95 28.73 -11.72 2.40
N LYS A 96 28.61 -10.52 1.87
CA LYS A 96 29.16 -9.30 2.51
C LYS A 96 28.52 -9.01 3.87
N ILE A 97 27.21 -9.26 4.01
CA ILE A 97 26.48 -9.01 5.26
C ILE A 97 26.39 -10.26 6.17
N GLY A 98 27.02 -11.37 5.78
CA GLY A 98 27.05 -12.60 6.58
C GLY A 98 25.71 -13.34 6.66
N MET A 99 24.82 -13.17 5.68
CA MET A 99 23.52 -13.82 5.63
C MET A 99 23.48 -14.93 4.56
N ALA A 100 22.72 -15.98 4.80
CA ALA A 100 22.41 -16.96 3.76
C ALA A 100 21.51 -16.34 2.68
N PRO A 101 21.69 -16.66 1.39
CA PRO A 101 20.80 -16.19 0.33
C PRO A 101 19.38 -16.79 0.46
N GLY A 102 18.43 -16.12 -0.17
CA GLY A 102 17.02 -16.54 -0.20
C GLY A 102 16.17 -15.98 0.94
N MET A 103 14.86 -16.06 0.77
CA MET A 103 13.84 -15.54 1.71
C MET A 103 13.51 -16.54 2.83
N GLU A 104 13.58 -17.83 2.54
CA GLU A 104 13.09 -18.90 3.39
C GLU A 104 13.66 -18.83 4.81
N GLY A 105 12.78 -18.86 5.81
CA GLY A 105 13.14 -18.85 7.22
C GLY A 105 13.67 -17.52 7.77
N LYS A 106 13.79 -16.46 6.95
CA LYS A 106 14.22 -15.17 7.46
C LYS A 106 13.12 -14.52 8.29
N THR A 107 13.50 -13.95 9.41
CA THR A 107 12.58 -13.20 10.27
C THR A 107 12.47 -11.76 9.82
N VAL A 108 11.26 -11.22 9.82
CA VAL A 108 10.96 -9.86 9.37
C VAL A 108 10.06 -9.17 10.38
N ILE A 109 10.36 -7.90 10.65
CA ILE A 109 9.49 -6.97 11.37
C ILE A 109 9.01 -5.93 10.36
N VAL A 110 7.72 -5.62 10.36
CA VAL A 110 7.12 -4.63 9.48
C VAL A 110 6.63 -3.44 10.30
N GLN A 111 7.12 -2.25 9.98
CA GLN A 111 6.64 -1.00 10.57
C GLN A 111 5.57 -0.37 9.68
N GLY A 112 4.39 -0.15 10.26
CA GLY A 112 3.19 0.26 9.55
C GLY A 112 2.39 -0.95 9.02
N PHE A 113 1.11 -1.03 9.37
CA PHE A 113 0.21 -2.12 8.93
C PHE A 113 -1.00 -1.59 8.18
N GLY A 114 -0.81 -0.49 7.45
CA GLY A 114 -1.75 0.03 6.46
C GLY A 114 -1.75 -0.83 5.18
N ASN A 115 -2.23 -0.25 4.08
CA ASN A 115 -2.30 -0.98 2.80
C ASN A 115 -0.95 -1.56 2.35
N VAL A 116 0.11 -0.76 2.41
CA VAL A 116 1.45 -1.20 1.98
C VAL A 116 2.01 -2.27 2.91
N GLY A 117 2.01 -2.01 4.23
CA GLY A 117 2.59 -2.94 5.21
C GLY A 117 1.87 -4.27 5.28
N TYR A 118 0.53 -4.28 5.23
CA TYR A 118 -0.25 -5.51 5.16
C TYR A 118 0.13 -6.38 3.95
N HIS A 119 0.11 -5.78 2.76
CA HIS A 119 0.43 -6.54 1.55
C HIS A 119 1.91 -6.94 1.48
N ALA A 120 2.82 -6.11 1.98
CA ALA A 120 4.23 -6.46 2.10
C ALA A 120 4.43 -7.66 3.02
N ALA A 121 3.88 -7.61 4.24
CA ALA A 121 3.94 -8.72 5.20
C ALA A 121 3.37 -10.02 4.61
N LYS A 122 2.22 -9.93 3.95
CA LYS A 122 1.58 -11.06 3.28
C LYS A 122 2.49 -11.71 2.23
N PHE A 123 3.01 -10.93 1.29
CA PHE A 123 3.85 -11.47 0.22
C PHE A 123 5.21 -11.95 0.71
N LEU A 124 5.80 -11.29 1.69
CA LEU A 124 7.03 -11.78 2.33
C LEU A 124 6.80 -13.15 3.00
N ARG A 125 5.69 -13.33 3.72
CA ARG A 125 5.29 -14.61 4.33
C ARG A 125 5.03 -15.68 3.26
N GLU A 126 4.31 -15.36 2.19
CA GLU A 126 4.10 -16.28 1.05
C GLU A 126 5.42 -16.67 0.39
N GLY A 127 6.42 -15.80 0.41
CA GLY A 127 7.78 -16.05 -0.08
C GLY A 127 8.68 -16.83 0.86
N GLY A 128 8.19 -17.27 2.04
CA GLY A 128 8.91 -18.08 3.00
C GLY A 128 9.51 -17.32 4.20
N ALA A 129 9.31 -16.00 4.30
CA ALA A 129 9.72 -15.26 5.48
C ALA A 129 8.78 -15.51 6.67
N ILE A 130 9.30 -15.35 7.88
CA ILE A 130 8.55 -15.43 9.14
C ILE A 130 8.32 -13.99 9.62
N ILE A 131 7.08 -13.53 9.65
CA ILE A 131 6.74 -12.20 10.16
C ILE A 131 6.68 -12.27 11.68
N THR A 132 7.73 -11.84 12.35
CA THR A 132 7.86 -11.94 13.82
C THR A 132 7.37 -10.73 14.56
N GLY A 133 7.18 -9.60 13.88
CA GLY A 133 6.66 -8.38 14.50
C GLY A 133 5.95 -7.46 13.51
N ILE A 134 4.92 -6.81 14.01
CA ILE A 134 4.23 -5.71 13.33
C ILE A 134 4.16 -4.54 14.29
N ILE A 135 4.55 -3.35 13.80
CA ILE A 135 4.58 -2.11 14.57
C ILE A 135 3.58 -1.12 13.95
N GLU A 136 2.77 -0.51 14.77
CA GLU A 136 1.87 0.57 14.42
C GLU A 136 2.03 1.75 15.40
N TRP A 137 1.34 2.85 15.13
CA TRP A 137 1.38 4.07 15.95
C TRP A 137 0.91 3.84 17.39
N ASP A 138 0.08 2.83 17.63
CA ASP A 138 -0.53 2.49 18.92
C ASP A 138 0.17 1.34 19.66
N GLY A 139 1.29 0.83 19.12
CA GLY A 139 2.11 -0.23 19.71
C GLY A 139 2.62 -1.23 18.71
N ALA A 140 3.07 -2.38 19.21
CA ALA A 140 3.51 -3.50 18.39
C ALA A 140 2.91 -4.82 18.87
N VAL A 141 2.87 -5.80 17.98
CA VAL A 141 2.60 -7.20 18.30
C VAL A 141 3.77 -8.06 17.84
N ILE A 142 4.19 -9.00 18.69
CA ILE A 142 5.34 -9.88 18.47
C ILE A 142 4.92 -11.32 18.66
N ASN A 143 5.34 -12.17 17.73
CA ASN A 143 5.31 -13.63 17.86
C ASN A 143 6.56 -14.23 17.20
N PRO A 144 7.52 -14.78 17.97
CA PRO A 144 8.73 -15.40 17.43
C PRO A 144 8.46 -16.58 16.47
N ASN A 145 7.31 -17.22 16.60
CA ASN A 145 6.89 -18.31 15.73
C ASN A 145 6.18 -17.86 14.44
N GLY A 146 6.03 -16.55 14.27
CA GLY A 146 5.35 -15.94 13.14
C GLY A 146 3.92 -15.48 13.45
N ILE A 147 3.56 -14.35 12.86
CA ILE A 147 2.23 -13.74 12.96
C ILE A 147 1.41 -14.18 11.75
N ASP A 148 0.19 -14.61 11.98
CA ASP A 148 -0.81 -14.77 10.93
C ASP A 148 -1.29 -13.38 10.48
N VAL A 149 -0.79 -12.96 9.32
CA VAL A 149 -0.97 -11.60 8.79
C VAL A 149 -2.45 -11.33 8.44
N GLU A 150 -3.13 -12.32 7.91
CA GLU A 150 -4.55 -12.22 7.55
C GLU A 150 -5.44 -12.16 8.80
N ALA A 151 -5.14 -12.99 9.81
CA ALA A 151 -5.86 -12.96 11.07
C ALA A 151 -5.66 -11.64 11.82
N LEU A 152 -4.43 -11.09 11.79
CA LEU A 152 -4.13 -9.79 12.38
C LEU A 152 -4.86 -8.65 11.65
N ASP A 153 -4.95 -8.68 10.32
CA ASP A 153 -5.69 -7.67 9.56
C ASP A 153 -7.20 -7.73 9.86
N ALA A 154 -7.74 -8.94 9.99
CA ALA A 154 -9.13 -9.13 10.42
C ALA A 154 -9.39 -8.56 11.83
N HIS A 155 -8.47 -8.81 12.77
CA HIS A 155 -8.51 -8.23 14.12
C HIS A 155 -8.48 -6.70 14.07
N ARG A 156 -7.52 -6.13 13.33
CA ARG A 156 -7.40 -4.67 13.15
C ARG A 156 -8.66 -4.04 12.56
N LYS A 157 -9.26 -4.67 11.57
CA LYS A 157 -10.53 -4.18 10.97
C LYS A 157 -11.68 -4.22 11.95
N ALA A 158 -11.72 -5.20 12.84
CA ALA A 158 -12.78 -5.35 13.84
C ALA A 158 -12.62 -4.41 15.04
N THR A 159 -11.38 -4.15 15.47
CA THR A 159 -11.09 -3.40 16.71
C THR A 159 -10.56 -1.98 16.49
N GLY A 160 -10.07 -1.68 15.28
CA GLY A 160 -9.38 -0.43 14.96
C GLY A 160 -7.89 -0.40 15.34
N SER A 161 -7.35 -1.48 15.92
CA SER A 161 -5.98 -1.57 16.46
C SER A 161 -5.36 -2.94 16.16
N ILE A 162 -4.02 -3.01 16.13
CA ILE A 162 -3.30 -4.30 16.11
C ILE A 162 -3.07 -4.84 17.52
N THR A 163 -3.16 -3.99 18.54
CA THR A 163 -2.90 -4.37 19.93
C THR A 163 -3.93 -5.37 20.45
N ASN A 164 -3.55 -6.12 21.49
CA ASN A 164 -4.38 -7.18 22.08
C ASN A 164 -4.79 -8.30 21.08
N PHE A 165 -4.02 -8.48 20.02
CA PHE A 165 -4.21 -9.64 19.14
C PHE A 165 -3.95 -10.94 19.90
N PRO A 166 -4.90 -11.91 19.94
CA PRO A 166 -4.85 -13.07 20.86
C PRO A 166 -3.64 -13.99 20.64
N TYR A 167 -3.03 -13.97 19.46
CA TYR A 167 -1.97 -14.89 19.06
C TYR A 167 -0.58 -14.25 19.04
N ALA A 168 -0.42 -13.05 19.66
CA ALA A 168 0.86 -12.36 19.75
C ALA A 168 0.95 -11.55 21.06
N THR A 169 2.17 -11.29 21.49
CA THR A 169 2.42 -10.42 22.64
C THR A 169 2.34 -8.95 22.22
N THR A 170 1.53 -8.17 22.91
CA THR A 170 1.44 -6.71 22.69
C THR A 170 2.57 -6.00 23.42
N ILE A 171 3.26 -5.09 22.72
CA ILE A 171 4.29 -4.18 23.23
C ILE A 171 3.78 -2.74 23.08
N ALA A 172 3.67 -2.02 24.17
CA ALA A 172 3.13 -0.66 24.16
C ALA A 172 4.05 0.35 23.44
N ASP A 173 5.37 0.23 23.65
CA ASP A 173 6.37 1.03 22.90
C ASP A 173 6.86 0.25 21.69
N GLY A 174 6.22 0.49 20.54
CA GLY A 174 6.58 -0.18 19.29
C GLY A 174 8.03 0.08 18.86
N ASN A 175 8.62 1.22 19.22
CA ASN A 175 10.00 1.52 18.85
C ASN A 175 11.01 0.63 19.57
N SER A 176 10.65 0.06 20.71
CA SER A 176 11.53 -0.87 21.47
C SER A 176 11.72 -2.21 20.76
N VAL A 177 11.01 -2.46 19.66
CA VAL A 177 11.04 -3.71 18.88
C VAL A 177 12.04 -3.64 17.71
N LEU A 178 12.45 -2.44 17.33
CA LEU A 178 13.46 -2.18 16.30
C LEU A 178 14.87 -2.23 16.88
#